data_b8b59f135a0ec2564c8440dc8d99f06f
#
_entry.id   b8b59f135a0ec2564c8440dc8d99f06f
#
_cell.length_a   1.000
_cell.length_b   1.000
_cell.length_c   1.000
_cell.angle_alpha   90.00
_cell.angle_beta   90.00
_cell.angle_gamma   90.00
#
_symmetry.space_group_name_H-M   'P 1'
#
loop_
_entity.id
_entity.type
_entity.pdbx_description
1 polymer ?
#
loop_
_entity_poly.entity_id
_entity_poly.type
_entity_poly.pdbx_seq_one_letter_code
_entity_poly.pdbx_strand_id
1 'polypeptide(L)'
;MNYIPLEELKNAWVFKHKSLPIKPADLPKIKPMNTTRANTLWDTFISKQVDHPDFFKKGDWAFNTNAWHESANWEKDWDSDREELPELLHNYITWDNNTVVYFCSARNHVIETTWGIFKRYWKNFLFMDDGTLLIGKKRKETVQFLSNGTYKVGTKS
;
A
#
# COMPACT_ATOMS: atom_id res chain seq x y z
N MET A 1 -20.98 5.87 -6.98
CA MET A 1 -20.02 6.08 -5.88
C MET A 1 -18.74 5.33 -6.14
N ASN A 2 -17.62 5.95 -5.81
CA ASN A 2 -16.31 5.34 -6.04
C ASN A 2 -15.70 4.72 -4.78
N TYR A 3 -16.22 5.07 -3.63
CA TYR A 3 -15.65 4.68 -2.33
C TYR A 3 -16.73 4.17 -1.40
N ILE A 4 -16.30 3.38 -0.40
CA ILE A 4 -17.16 2.96 0.70
C ILE A 4 -16.73 3.72 1.96
N PRO A 5 -17.61 3.85 2.98
CA PRO A 5 -17.21 4.44 4.25
C PRO A 5 -16.04 3.66 4.88
N LEU A 6 -15.13 4.37 5.52
CA LEU A 6 -13.96 3.73 6.15
C LEU A 6 -14.39 2.64 7.15
N GLU A 7 -15.48 2.84 7.86
CA GLU A 7 -16.00 1.90 8.84
C GLU A 7 -16.39 0.55 8.25
N GLU A 8 -16.71 0.51 6.95
CA GLU A 8 -17.09 -0.72 6.26
C GLU A 8 -15.88 -1.52 5.76
N LEU A 9 -14.68 -0.95 5.86
CA LEU A 9 -13.47 -1.63 5.45
C LEU A 9 -13.12 -2.73 6.45
N LYS A 10 -12.72 -3.89 5.94
CA LYS A 10 -12.21 -4.97 6.78
C LYS A 10 -11.02 -4.45 7.59
N ASN A 11 -11.03 -4.69 8.90
CA ASN A 11 -9.98 -4.23 9.81
C ASN A 11 -9.88 -2.70 9.93
N ALA A 12 -10.97 -1.97 9.65
CA ALA A 12 -11.00 -0.51 9.76
C ALA A 12 -10.61 0.00 11.15
N TRP A 13 -10.78 -0.82 12.18
CA TRP A 13 -10.46 -0.46 13.56
C TRP A 13 -9.00 -0.02 13.75
N VAL A 14 -8.09 -0.49 12.88
CA VAL A 14 -6.67 -0.12 13.00
C VAL A 14 -6.45 1.38 12.79
N PHE A 15 -7.36 2.04 12.05
CA PHE A 15 -7.25 3.48 11.80
C PHE A 15 -7.82 4.32 12.96
N LYS A 16 -8.35 3.66 13.98
CA LYS A 16 -8.87 4.31 15.18
C LYS A 16 -8.22 3.77 16.46
N HIS A 17 -7.12 3.03 16.32
CA HIS A 17 -6.44 2.41 17.45
C HIS A 17 -5.67 3.45 18.26
N LYS A 18 -5.77 3.37 19.58
CA LYS A 18 -5.18 4.34 20.51
C LYS A 18 -3.65 4.40 20.41
N SER A 19 -3.02 3.26 20.12
CA SER A 19 -1.55 3.18 20.04
C SER A 19 -1.00 3.78 18.74
N LEU A 20 -1.85 3.97 17.73
CA LEU A 20 -1.48 4.53 16.43
C LEU A 20 -2.51 5.59 16.05
N PRO A 21 -2.54 6.72 16.76
CA PRO A 21 -3.58 7.73 16.57
C PRO A 21 -3.47 8.43 15.20
N ILE A 22 -4.61 8.66 14.58
CA ILE A 22 -4.71 9.42 13.34
C ILE A 22 -5.48 10.71 13.61
N LYS A 23 -4.96 11.82 13.11
CA LYS A 23 -5.64 13.11 13.25
C LYS A 23 -7.00 13.04 12.56
N PRO A 24 -8.08 13.54 13.20
CA PRO A 24 -9.41 13.50 12.57
C PRO A 24 -9.47 14.13 11.18
N ALA A 25 -8.67 15.17 10.93
CA ALA A 25 -8.64 15.83 9.63
C ALA A 25 -8.05 14.93 8.53
N ASP A 26 -7.27 13.92 8.88
CA ASP A 26 -6.62 13.03 7.93
C ASP A 26 -7.46 11.79 7.60
N LEU A 27 -8.38 11.40 8.49
CA LEU A 27 -9.21 10.21 8.27
C LEU A 27 -9.98 10.24 6.95
N PRO A 28 -10.61 11.36 6.54
CA PRO A 28 -11.33 11.40 5.25
C PRO A 28 -10.43 11.23 4.03
N LYS A 29 -9.13 11.35 4.20
CA LYS A 29 -8.16 11.19 3.10
C LYS A 29 -7.77 9.73 2.90
N ILE A 30 -8.23 8.83 3.74
CA ILE A 30 -8.06 7.39 3.60
C ILE A 30 -9.35 6.86 3.00
N LYS A 31 -9.32 6.53 1.70
CA LYS A 31 -10.52 6.29 0.91
C LYS A 31 -10.57 4.85 0.38
N PRO A 32 -11.27 3.95 1.08
CA PRO A 32 -11.45 2.60 0.55
C PRO A 32 -12.29 2.65 -0.74
N MET A 33 -11.83 1.99 -1.78
CA MET A 33 -12.58 1.91 -3.03
C MET A 33 -13.74 0.94 -2.91
N ASN A 34 -14.85 1.20 -3.64
CA ASN A 34 -15.86 0.17 -3.79
C ASN A 34 -15.27 -0.97 -4.63
N THR A 35 -15.93 -2.12 -4.62
CA THR A 35 -15.43 -3.33 -5.27
C THR A 35 -15.20 -3.14 -6.76
N THR A 36 -16.13 -2.49 -7.46
CA THR A 36 -16.01 -2.29 -8.92
C THR A 36 -14.80 -1.45 -9.26
N ARG A 37 -14.59 -0.35 -8.54
CA ARG A 37 -13.44 0.53 -8.80
C ARG A 37 -12.12 -0.15 -8.46
N ALA A 38 -12.08 -0.88 -7.35
CA ALA A 38 -10.88 -1.64 -6.95
C ALA A 38 -10.53 -2.68 -8.00
N ASN A 39 -11.51 -3.44 -8.48
CA ASN A 39 -11.31 -4.47 -9.50
C ASN A 39 -10.76 -3.86 -10.79
N THR A 40 -11.30 -2.72 -11.21
CA THR A 40 -10.85 -2.04 -12.43
C THR A 40 -9.42 -1.59 -12.31
N LEU A 41 -9.04 -1.01 -11.17
CA LEU A 41 -7.67 -0.56 -10.94
C LEU A 41 -6.70 -1.74 -10.94
N TRP A 42 -7.05 -2.80 -10.25
CA TRP A 42 -6.22 -4.00 -10.17
C TRP A 42 -6.00 -4.61 -11.56
N ASP A 43 -7.10 -4.82 -12.32
CA ASP A 43 -7.02 -5.41 -13.65
C ASP A 43 -6.23 -4.55 -14.63
N THR A 44 -6.31 -3.24 -14.47
CA THR A 44 -5.63 -2.30 -15.38
C THR A 44 -4.14 -2.19 -15.09
N PHE A 45 -3.75 -2.13 -13.82
CA PHE A 45 -2.38 -1.76 -13.44
C PHE A 45 -1.58 -2.86 -12.75
N ILE A 46 -2.21 -3.93 -12.28
CA ILE A 46 -1.52 -4.91 -11.45
C ILE A 46 -1.51 -6.30 -12.08
N SER A 47 -2.66 -6.95 -12.21
CA SER A 47 -2.70 -8.29 -12.77
C SER A 47 -4.08 -8.61 -13.34
N LYS A 48 -4.09 -9.35 -14.47
CA LYS A 48 -5.32 -9.89 -15.06
C LYS A 48 -5.49 -11.38 -14.75
N GLN A 49 -4.58 -11.95 -13.96
CA GLN A 49 -4.52 -13.40 -13.75
C GLN A 49 -4.81 -13.81 -12.31
N VAL A 50 -4.42 -12.96 -11.34
CA VAL A 50 -4.50 -13.28 -9.92
C VAL A 50 -5.18 -12.16 -9.15
N ASP A 51 -5.66 -12.47 -7.96
CA ASP A 51 -6.46 -11.55 -7.15
C ASP A 51 -5.73 -11.04 -5.90
N HIS A 52 -4.50 -11.50 -5.66
CA HIS A 52 -3.76 -11.18 -4.44
C HIS A 52 -2.26 -11.06 -4.73
N PRO A 53 -1.55 -10.14 -4.03
CA PRO A 53 -0.09 -9.99 -4.24
C PRO A 53 0.73 -11.24 -3.95
N ASP A 54 0.24 -12.14 -3.10
CA ASP A 54 0.97 -13.38 -2.79
C ASP A 54 0.95 -14.38 -3.95
N PHE A 55 0.10 -14.18 -4.96
CA PHE A 55 -0.13 -15.16 -6.01
C PHE A 55 0.36 -14.75 -7.39
N PHE A 56 1.16 -13.68 -7.50
CA PHE A 56 1.72 -13.27 -8.79
C PHE A 56 2.40 -14.45 -9.47
N LYS A 57 2.20 -14.53 -10.77
CA LYS A 57 2.73 -15.64 -11.57
C LYS A 57 3.25 -15.14 -12.92
N LYS A 58 3.85 -16.04 -13.69
CA LYS A 58 4.38 -15.71 -15.01
C LYS A 58 3.36 -14.96 -15.85
N GLY A 59 3.77 -13.84 -16.40
CA GLY A 59 2.90 -12.94 -17.14
C GLY A 59 2.54 -11.68 -16.37
N ASP A 60 2.58 -11.72 -15.05
CA ASP A 60 2.43 -10.53 -14.21
C ASP A 60 3.77 -9.79 -14.13
N TRP A 61 3.74 -8.46 -14.28
CA TRP A 61 4.99 -7.70 -14.17
C TRP A 61 5.61 -7.85 -12.78
N ALA A 62 4.79 -7.99 -11.75
CA ALA A 62 5.25 -8.11 -10.37
C ALA A 62 5.93 -9.46 -10.08
N PHE A 63 5.72 -10.46 -10.93
CA PHE A 63 6.40 -11.75 -10.81
C PHE A 63 7.81 -11.71 -11.37
N ASN A 64 8.10 -10.75 -12.24
CA ASN A 64 9.39 -10.65 -12.91
C ASN A 64 10.46 -10.19 -11.89
N THR A 65 11.51 -10.97 -11.71
CA THR A 65 12.59 -10.62 -10.79
C THR A 65 13.28 -9.31 -11.18
N ASN A 66 13.27 -8.98 -12.48
CA ASN A 66 13.88 -7.74 -12.95
C ASN A 66 13.08 -6.49 -12.56
N ALA A 67 11.83 -6.64 -12.14
CA ALA A 67 11.01 -5.51 -11.66
C ALA A 67 11.52 -5.01 -10.30
N TRP A 68 12.13 -5.88 -9.51
CA TRP A 68 12.51 -5.57 -8.14
C TRP A 68 14.03 -5.32 -8.04
N HIS A 69 14.40 -4.23 -7.39
CA HIS A 69 15.79 -3.77 -7.37
C HIS A 69 16.48 -4.06 -6.04
N GLU A 70 15.74 -3.95 -4.94
CA GLU A 70 16.31 -4.07 -3.62
C GLU A 70 15.24 -4.43 -2.60
N SER A 71 15.64 -5.09 -1.50
CA SER A 71 14.72 -5.43 -0.42
C SER A 71 15.32 -5.05 0.93
N ALA A 72 14.44 -4.89 1.92
CA ALA A 72 14.84 -4.56 3.28
C ALA A 72 13.78 -5.03 4.28
N ASN A 73 13.98 -4.75 5.55
CA ASN A 73 13.07 -5.15 6.63
C ASN A 73 12.23 -3.95 7.06
N TRP A 74 10.89 -4.10 7.10
CA TRP A 74 10.00 -3.05 7.62
C TRP A 74 9.61 -3.30 9.07
N GLU A 75 9.58 -4.55 9.51
CA GLU A 75 9.07 -4.92 10.83
C GLU A 75 9.90 -4.32 11.95
N LYS A 76 11.21 -4.29 11.78
CA LYS A 76 12.13 -3.71 12.73
C LYS A 76 11.79 -2.23 13.01
N ASP A 77 11.53 -1.47 11.96
CA ASP A 77 11.16 -0.06 12.10
C ASP A 77 9.75 0.10 12.64
N TRP A 78 8.84 -0.80 12.25
CA TRP A 78 7.47 -0.80 12.75
C TRP A 78 7.44 -1.01 14.27
N ASP A 79 8.27 -1.91 14.77
CA ASP A 79 8.36 -2.23 16.19
C ASP A 79 9.14 -1.19 17.01
N SER A 80 9.81 -0.26 16.34
CA SER A 80 10.60 0.77 16.99
C SER A 80 9.73 1.98 17.35
N ASP A 81 10.32 2.93 18.09
CA ASP A 81 9.66 4.20 18.41
C ASP A 81 9.70 5.20 17.25
N ARG A 82 10.41 4.88 16.17
CA ARG A 82 10.51 5.76 15.01
C ARG A 82 9.19 5.83 14.28
N GLU A 83 8.79 7.04 13.91
CA GLU A 83 7.57 7.28 13.14
C GLU A 83 7.84 7.33 11.64
N GLU A 84 9.10 7.57 11.23
CA GLU A 84 9.47 7.72 9.84
C GLU A 84 9.43 6.38 9.12
N LEU A 85 9.27 6.45 7.80
CA LEU A 85 9.35 5.28 6.92
C LEU A 85 10.71 4.59 7.06
N PRO A 86 10.76 3.27 6.82
CA PRO A 86 12.04 2.58 6.67
C PRO A 86 12.93 3.30 5.65
N GLU A 87 14.24 3.35 5.93
CA GLU A 87 15.18 4.20 5.20
C GLU A 87 15.20 3.93 3.69
N LEU A 88 15.27 2.67 3.28
CA LEU A 88 15.30 2.34 1.85
C LEU A 88 14.05 2.84 1.15
N LEU A 89 12.88 2.69 1.77
CA LEU A 89 11.62 3.14 1.20
C LEU A 89 11.59 4.66 1.08
N HIS A 90 12.01 5.35 2.13
CA HIS A 90 12.07 6.81 2.15
C HIS A 90 12.99 7.33 1.03
N ASN A 91 14.12 6.68 0.82
CA ASN A 91 15.09 7.11 -0.18
C ASN A 91 14.67 6.74 -1.60
N TYR A 92 13.98 5.63 -1.77
CA TYR A 92 13.59 5.16 -3.11
C TYR A 92 12.38 5.91 -3.67
N ILE A 93 11.36 6.14 -2.84
CA ILE A 93 10.15 6.83 -3.26
C ILE A 93 10.27 8.32 -2.93
N THR A 94 10.42 9.14 -3.95
CA THR A 94 10.61 10.59 -3.79
C THR A 94 9.42 11.39 -4.31
N TRP A 95 8.25 10.77 -4.36
CA TRP A 95 7.02 11.45 -4.78
C TRP A 95 6.68 12.60 -3.85
N ASP A 96 6.02 13.64 -4.38
CA ASP A 96 5.54 14.69 -3.50
C ASP A 96 4.35 14.19 -2.67
N ASN A 97 4.05 14.94 -1.60
CA ASN A 97 3.03 14.51 -0.64
C ASN A 97 1.61 14.42 -1.22
N ASN A 98 1.35 15.11 -2.34
CA ASN A 98 0.03 15.12 -2.97
C ASN A 98 -0.14 14.00 -3.99
N THR A 99 0.92 13.24 -4.27
CA THR A 99 0.81 12.11 -5.20
C THR A 99 -0.22 11.11 -4.69
N VAL A 100 -1.17 10.76 -5.54
CA VAL A 100 -2.18 9.75 -5.20
C VAL A 100 -1.52 8.38 -5.20
N VAL A 101 -1.76 7.60 -4.15
CA VAL A 101 -1.25 6.25 -4.03
C VAL A 101 -2.38 5.26 -3.79
N TYR A 102 -2.14 4.01 -4.16
CA TYR A 102 -3.10 2.91 -3.99
C TYR A 102 -2.44 1.81 -3.18
N PHE A 103 -3.02 1.53 -2.03
CA PHE A 103 -2.58 0.47 -1.12
C PHE A 103 -3.45 -0.75 -1.41
N CYS A 104 -2.88 -1.76 -2.07
CA CYS A 104 -3.63 -2.85 -2.65
C CYS A 104 -3.42 -4.14 -1.86
N SER A 105 -4.42 -4.53 -1.06
CA SER A 105 -4.41 -5.77 -0.30
C SER A 105 -4.84 -6.96 -1.16
N ALA A 106 -5.78 -6.72 -2.08
CA ALA A 106 -6.32 -7.71 -2.99
C ALA A 106 -7.04 -7.00 -4.12
N ARG A 107 -7.46 -7.75 -5.13
CA ARG A 107 -8.19 -7.19 -6.29
C ARG A 107 -9.42 -6.39 -5.88
N ASN A 108 -10.14 -6.84 -4.87
CA ASN A 108 -11.36 -6.17 -4.39
C ASN A 108 -11.14 -5.32 -3.13
N HIS A 109 -9.88 -5.09 -2.75
CA HIS A 109 -9.58 -4.40 -1.48
C HIS A 109 -8.42 -3.42 -1.70
N VAL A 110 -8.75 -2.19 -2.11
CA VAL A 110 -7.79 -1.14 -2.43
C VAL A 110 -8.18 0.12 -1.68
N ILE A 111 -7.20 0.76 -1.07
CA ILE A 111 -7.36 2.07 -0.43
C ILE A 111 -6.63 3.10 -1.26
N GLU A 112 -7.32 4.18 -1.61
CA GLU A 112 -6.73 5.35 -2.25
C GLU A 112 -6.42 6.39 -1.17
N THR A 113 -5.21 6.94 -1.21
CA THR A 113 -4.83 8.04 -0.32
C THR A 113 -3.73 8.87 -1.01
N THR A 114 -3.02 9.71 -0.27
CA THR A 114 -1.89 10.44 -0.80
C THR A 114 -0.60 9.91 -0.19
N TRP A 115 0.52 10.17 -0.87
CA TRP A 115 1.82 9.75 -0.36
C TRP A 115 2.11 10.35 1.02
N GLY A 116 1.75 11.62 1.23
CA GLY A 116 1.94 12.26 2.52
C GLY A 116 1.19 11.59 3.66
N ILE A 117 -0.06 11.16 3.40
CA ILE A 117 -0.87 10.45 4.38
C ILE A 117 -0.28 9.05 4.63
N PHE A 118 0.09 8.34 3.57
CA PHE A 118 0.69 7.02 3.75
C PHE A 118 1.99 7.10 4.58
N LYS A 119 2.87 8.04 4.28
CA LYS A 119 4.12 8.20 5.03
C LYS A 119 3.86 8.46 6.51
N ARG A 120 2.85 9.28 6.80
CA ARG A 120 2.53 9.66 8.18
C ARG A 120 1.97 8.49 8.98
N TYR A 121 1.19 7.64 8.33
CA TYR A 121 0.44 6.57 8.99
C TYR A 121 0.80 5.17 8.48
N TRP A 122 1.98 4.99 7.92
CA TRP A 122 2.38 3.71 7.33
C TRP A 122 2.24 2.54 8.30
N LYS A 123 2.43 2.79 9.60
CA LYS A 123 2.28 1.74 10.61
C LYS A 123 0.83 1.26 10.73
N ASN A 124 -0.13 2.18 10.60
CA ASN A 124 -1.55 1.80 10.59
C ASN A 124 -1.86 0.94 9.37
N PHE A 125 -1.38 1.34 8.19
CA PHE A 125 -1.63 0.60 6.96
C PHE A 125 -1.08 -0.82 7.05
N LEU A 126 0.15 -0.99 7.50
CA LEU A 126 0.75 -2.32 7.62
C LEU A 126 0.16 -3.13 8.77
N PHE A 127 -0.38 -2.47 9.78
CA PHE A 127 -1.12 -3.14 10.84
C PHE A 127 -2.42 -3.73 10.31
N MET A 128 -3.06 -3.05 9.36
CA MET A 128 -4.27 -3.53 8.71
C MET A 128 -3.98 -4.74 7.82
N ASP A 129 -2.93 -4.65 6.99
CA ASP A 129 -2.52 -5.74 6.10
C ASP A 129 -1.06 -5.54 5.71
N ASP A 130 -0.23 -6.52 6.02
CA ASP A 130 1.20 -6.47 5.79
C ASP A 130 1.67 -7.20 4.54
N GLY A 131 0.74 -7.81 3.78
CA GLY A 131 1.04 -8.48 2.52
C GLY A 131 0.44 -7.75 1.34
N THR A 132 0.90 -6.53 1.06
CA THR A 132 0.25 -5.61 0.13
C THR A 132 1.20 -5.08 -0.93
N LEU A 133 0.60 -4.51 -2.00
CA LEU A 133 1.33 -3.83 -3.04
C LEU A 133 0.94 -2.34 -3.03
N LEU A 134 1.94 -1.47 -3.03
CA LEU A 134 1.73 -0.02 -3.09
C LEU A 134 2.17 0.49 -4.46
N ILE A 135 1.26 1.19 -5.15
CA ILE A 135 1.56 1.84 -6.42
C ILE A 135 1.13 3.29 -6.37
N GLY A 136 1.78 4.14 -7.16
CA GLY A 136 1.40 5.55 -7.30
C GLY A 136 0.73 5.81 -8.63
N LYS A 137 -0.24 6.73 -8.63
CA LYS A 137 -0.95 7.13 -9.84
C LYS A 137 0.04 7.81 -10.79
N LYS A 138 0.15 7.28 -12.02
CA LYS A 138 1.07 7.80 -13.03
C LYS A 138 2.54 7.77 -12.56
N ARG A 139 2.86 6.81 -11.72
CA ARG A 139 4.23 6.60 -11.23
C ARG A 139 4.65 5.19 -11.58
N LYS A 140 5.93 4.99 -11.87
CA LYS A 140 6.49 3.67 -12.19
C LYS A 140 7.07 2.96 -10.99
N GLU A 141 7.48 3.71 -9.96
CA GLU A 141 8.02 3.10 -8.74
C GLU A 141 6.92 2.36 -7.99
N THR A 142 7.28 1.25 -7.36
CA THR A 142 6.33 0.42 -6.61
C THR A 142 7.02 -0.25 -5.44
N VAL A 143 6.22 -0.67 -4.47
CA VAL A 143 6.69 -1.35 -3.26
C VAL A 143 5.78 -2.53 -2.99
N GLN A 144 6.36 -3.70 -2.69
CA GLN A 144 5.59 -4.83 -2.19
C GLN A 144 6.01 -5.12 -0.76
N PHE A 145 5.04 -5.09 0.15
CA PHE A 145 5.24 -5.47 1.54
C PHE A 145 4.92 -6.95 1.69
N LEU A 146 5.74 -7.66 2.47
CA LEU A 146 5.58 -9.09 2.68
C LEU A 146 5.34 -9.36 4.16
N SER A 147 4.44 -10.29 4.45
CA SER A 147 4.04 -10.60 5.83
C SER A 147 5.17 -11.18 6.67
N ASN A 148 6.28 -11.56 6.05
CA ASN A 148 7.46 -12.03 6.78
C ASN A 148 8.30 -10.89 7.39
N GLY A 149 7.81 -9.64 7.29
CA GLY A 149 8.51 -8.49 7.86
C GLY A 149 9.45 -7.76 6.91
N THR A 150 9.48 -8.16 5.64
CA THR A 150 10.34 -7.53 4.63
C THR A 150 9.52 -6.79 3.58
N TYR A 151 10.18 -5.99 2.77
CA TYR A 151 9.57 -5.34 1.60
C TYR A 151 10.61 -5.23 0.50
N LYS A 152 10.13 -5.07 -0.71
CA LYS A 152 10.99 -4.86 -1.87
C LYS A 152 10.51 -3.65 -2.66
N VAL A 153 11.47 -2.93 -3.22
CA VAL A 153 11.20 -1.74 -4.04
C VAL A 153 11.57 -2.04 -5.48
N GLY A 154 10.79 -1.51 -6.40
CA GLY A 154 10.99 -1.79 -7.80
C GLY A 154 10.25 -0.85 -8.73
N THR A 155 10.13 -1.27 -9.97
CA THR A 155 9.55 -0.46 -11.04
C THR A 155 8.53 -1.30 -11.81
N LYS A 156 7.31 -0.79 -11.92
CA LYS A 156 6.28 -1.38 -12.79
C LYS A 156 6.74 -1.27 -14.24
N SER A 157 6.48 -2.29 -14.99
CA SER A 157 6.71 -2.20 -16.43
C SER A 157 5.47 -1.71 -17.15
#